data_7b745ff16d5f8fc63bd44d7e21ed7b74
#
_entry.id   7b745ff16d5f8fc63bd44d7e21ed7b74
#
_cell.length_a   1.000
_cell.length_b   1.000
_cell.length_c   1.000
_cell.angle_alpha   90.00
_cell.angle_beta   90.00
_cell.angle_gamma   90.00
#
_symmetry.space_group_name_H-M   'P 1'
#
loop_
_entity.id
_entity.type
_entity.pdbx_description
1 polymer ?
#
loop_
_entity_poly.entity_id
_entity_poly.type
_entity_poly.pdbx_seq_one_letter_code
_entity_poly.pdbx_strand_id
1 'polypeptide(L)'
;MWYNELMDGEETIRRIGAYLAGRYDVCEYPSLRAQAERFRVTRPFADKALLDCTPVFANTLLKYVPLLVGGADLSVSVSERIPHDPEIVRFLGEIGIPVLRDPADATRPFDVVLDCDGSRADLKPRVGVCELTRSGIYHYAKSPVPVVLVDDSRIKEIETTLGTGDGFMRAMKKFGHADWAGRKVVIFGFGKVGRGVAYRCVKEGAAITVVDRMDAGVPFERLPSATVIDCRDAAAVRAAVAACDCLVTATGVKGAMKGYGLGPVLRERDGIIVAAIGIEDEWLDELDRGRIVNGGEAVNFALDEPTLLRYIDPTMALSNASAADLLAGAFAEPGICRPSAAAERLCLDPVLSEGLLADEIGEVFGRGGGR
;
A
#
# COMPACT_ATOMS: atom_id res chain seq x y z
N MET A 1 2.91 23.07 17.37
CA MET A 1 3.15 22.24 16.17
C MET A 1 4.22 21.22 16.52
N TRP A 2 3.86 19.95 16.52
CA TRP A 2 4.66 18.81 16.99
C TRP A 2 6.10 18.75 16.42
N TYR A 3 6.28 19.08 15.13
CA TYR A 3 7.60 19.15 14.50
C TYR A 3 8.59 20.10 15.20
N ASN A 4 8.13 21.23 15.72
CA ASN A 4 9.03 22.19 16.37
C ASN A 4 9.59 21.69 17.70
N GLU A 5 8.91 20.75 18.36
CA GLU A 5 9.35 20.14 19.62
C GLU A 5 10.39 19.02 19.39
N LEU A 6 10.39 18.38 18.21
CA LEU A 6 11.41 17.40 17.82
C LEU A 6 12.74 18.01 17.38
N MET A 7 12.81 19.33 17.21
CA MET A 7 13.65 20.06 16.28
C MET A 7 14.82 20.82 16.87
N ASP A 8 15.31 20.48 18.02
CA ASP A 8 16.58 21.03 18.46
C ASP A 8 17.74 20.41 17.67
N GLY A 9 17.93 20.84 16.41
CA GLY A 9 19.19 20.65 15.72
C GLY A 9 19.21 20.21 14.27
N GLU A 10 18.11 19.74 13.62
CA GLU A 10 18.22 19.21 12.25
C GLU A 10 17.41 20.02 11.22
N GLU A 11 18.10 20.83 10.45
CA GLU A 11 17.55 21.68 9.38
C GLU A 11 16.67 20.89 8.40
N THR A 12 17.04 19.65 8.04
CA THR A 12 16.31 18.79 7.12
C THR A 12 14.91 18.48 7.66
N ILE A 13 14.78 18.10 8.94
CA ILE A 13 13.49 17.78 9.56
C ILE A 13 12.62 19.05 9.63
N ARG A 14 13.20 20.18 10.02
CA ARG A 14 12.49 21.45 10.06
C ARG A 14 11.94 21.84 8.68
N ARG A 15 12.69 21.61 7.62
CA ARG A 15 12.24 21.87 6.24
C ARG A 15 11.12 20.90 5.81
N ILE A 16 11.18 19.62 6.18
CA ILE A 16 10.06 18.67 5.99
C ILE A 16 8.81 19.18 6.70
N GLY A 17 8.94 19.56 7.99
CA GLY A 17 7.83 20.10 8.77
C GLY A 17 7.22 21.38 8.16
N ALA A 18 8.05 22.28 7.65
CA ALA A 18 7.58 23.49 6.97
C ALA A 18 6.84 23.18 5.66
N TYR A 19 7.33 22.22 4.88
CA TYR A 19 6.68 21.78 3.64
C TYR A 19 5.31 21.13 3.89
N LEU A 20 5.18 20.35 4.96
CA LEU A 20 3.97 19.64 5.33
C LEU A 20 2.99 20.48 6.18
N ALA A 21 3.36 21.71 6.54
CA ALA A 21 2.55 22.56 7.41
C ALA A 21 1.13 22.76 6.84
N GLY A 22 0.10 22.32 7.58
CA GLY A 22 -1.30 22.43 7.20
C GLY A 22 -1.80 21.40 6.17
N ARG A 23 -0.95 20.44 5.74
CA ARG A 23 -1.35 19.38 4.81
C ARG A 23 -2.04 18.20 5.51
N TYR A 24 -1.58 17.85 6.70
CA TYR A 24 -2.07 16.68 7.44
C TYR A 24 -2.40 17.05 8.88
N ASP A 25 -3.46 16.46 9.41
CA ASP A 25 -3.77 16.53 10.83
C ASP A 25 -2.93 15.52 11.62
N VAL A 26 -2.61 15.83 12.87
CA VAL A 26 -1.81 14.96 13.74
C VAL A 26 -2.45 13.60 14.02
N CYS A 27 -3.77 13.51 13.95
CA CYS A 27 -4.51 12.26 14.09
C CYS A 27 -4.44 11.35 12.85
N GLU A 28 -3.90 11.83 11.71
CA GLU A 28 -3.71 11.01 10.51
C GLU A 28 -2.42 10.19 10.53
N TYR A 29 -1.45 10.52 11.41
CA TYR A 29 -0.16 9.83 11.49
C TYR A 29 0.34 9.54 12.92
N PRO A 30 -0.53 8.95 13.77
CA PRO A 30 -0.20 8.69 15.16
C PRO A 30 0.97 7.70 15.34
N SER A 31 1.13 6.73 14.42
CA SER A 31 2.20 5.73 14.49
C SER A 31 3.57 6.33 14.22
N LEU A 32 3.71 7.11 13.14
CA LEU A 32 4.97 7.78 12.81
C LEU A 32 5.34 8.82 13.86
N ARG A 33 4.37 9.51 14.44
CA ARG A 33 4.58 10.45 15.55
C ARG A 33 5.14 9.74 16.78
N ALA A 34 4.45 8.72 17.28
CA ALA A 34 4.91 7.93 18.42
C ALA A 34 6.28 7.27 18.17
N GLN A 35 6.52 6.86 16.92
CA GLN A 35 7.80 6.28 16.52
C GLN A 35 8.92 7.32 16.56
N ALA A 36 8.69 8.53 16.07
CA ALA A 36 9.69 9.58 16.10
C ALA A 36 10.08 9.96 17.55
N GLU A 37 9.11 10.08 18.44
CA GLU A 37 9.36 10.33 19.87
C GLU A 37 10.23 9.22 20.48
N ARG A 38 9.93 7.96 20.20
CA ARG A 38 10.70 6.81 20.66
C ARG A 38 12.11 6.79 20.06
N PHE A 39 12.24 6.99 18.75
CA PHE A 39 13.54 6.92 18.05
C PHE A 39 14.46 8.09 18.38
N ARG A 40 13.92 9.24 18.77
CA ARG A 40 14.71 10.36 19.30
C ARG A 40 15.52 9.94 20.54
N VAL A 41 14.92 9.11 21.39
CA VAL A 41 15.58 8.64 22.62
C VAL A 41 16.50 7.46 22.36
N THR A 42 16.01 6.46 21.60
CA THR A 42 16.72 5.19 21.40
C THR A 42 17.78 5.24 20.32
N ARG A 43 17.70 6.19 19.37
CA ARG A 43 18.60 6.38 18.23
C ARG A 43 19.01 5.07 17.52
N PRO A 44 18.06 4.25 17.07
CA PRO A 44 18.33 2.91 16.55
C PRO A 44 19.14 2.92 15.25
N PHE A 45 19.23 4.06 14.57
CA PHE A 45 19.90 4.22 13.29
C PHE A 45 21.21 5.04 13.39
N ALA A 46 21.71 5.30 14.61
CA ALA A 46 22.96 6.03 14.77
C ALA A 46 24.11 5.36 14.00
N ASP A 47 24.77 6.12 13.12
CA ASP A 47 25.87 5.65 12.25
C ASP A 47 25.46 4.54 11.25
N LYS A 48 24.18 4.44 10.91
CA LYS A 48 23.65 3.45 9.94
C LYS A 48 23.25 4.13 8.64
N ALA A 49 23.66 3.53 7.54
CA ALA A 49 23.29 3.95 6.20
C ALA A 49 22.02 3.19 5.76
N LEU A 50 20.93 3.93 5.53
CA LEU A 50 19.65 3.39 5.07
C LEU A 50 19.33 3.89 3.66
N LEU A 51 18.79 3.00 2.84
CA LEU A 51 18.22 3.33 1.54
C LEU A 51 16.73 3.06 1.54
N ASP A 52 15.93 4.08 1.24
CA ASP A 52 14.50 3.93 1.02
C ASP A 52 14.18 3.90 -0.48
N CYS A 53 13.56 2.83 -0.94
CA CYS A 53 13.14 2.58 -2.32
C CYS A 53 11.62 2.43 -2.43
N THR A 54 10.87 2.91 -1.44
CA THR A 54 9.40 2.87 -1.44
C THR A 54 8.82 4.04 -2.24
N PRO A 55 7.52 4.02 -2.61
CA PRO A 55 6.89 5.13 -3.32
C PRO A 55 7.10 6.49 -2.63
N VAL A 56 7.40 7.53 -3.42
CA VAL A 56 7.75 8.86 -2.91
C VAL A 56 6.66 9.86 -3.24
N PHE A 57 5.84 10.19 -2.23
CA PHE A 57 4.80 11.22 -2.27
C PHE A 57 4.94 12.19 -1.09
N ALA A 58 4.07 13.20 -0.99
CA ALA A 58 4.12 14.15 0.12
C ALA A 58 4.01 13.47 1.50
N ASN A 59 3.14 12.47 1.64
CA ASN A 59 2.98 11.72 2.88
C ASN A 59 4.22 10.88 3.26
N THR A 60 5.03 10.46 2.29
CA THR A 60 6.26 9.70 2.54
C THR A 60 7.31 10.54 3.28
N LEU A 61 7.27 11.87 3.16
CA LEU A 61 8.15 12.75 3.93
C LEU A 61 8.00 12.54 5.45
N LEU A 62 6.80 12.16 5.92
CA LEU A 62 6.55 11.82 7.31
C LEU A 62 7.24 10.54 7.76
N LYS A 63 7.40 9.55 6.87
CA LYS A 63 8.16 8.32 7.10
C LYS A 63 9.63 8.61 7.41
N TYR A 64 10.19 9.64 6.77
CA TYR A 64 11.59 9.99 6.92
C TYR A 64 11.90 10.66 8.26
N VAL A 65 10.93 11.34 8.86
CA VAL A 65 11.14 12.03 10.16
C VAL A 65 11.64 11.06 11.25
N PRO A 66 10.99 9.93 11.56
CA PRO A 66 11.51 8.97 12.55
C PRO A 66 12.88 8.40 12.20
N LEU A 67 13.16 8.16 10.91
CA LEU A 67 14.48 7.65 10.47
C LEU A 67 15.58 8.67 10.78
N LEU A 68 15.38 9.93 10.39
CA LEU A 68 16.33 11.02 10.62
C LEU A 68 16.52 11.31 12.11
N VAL A 69 15.44 11.44 12.88
CA VAL A 69 15.48 11.62 14.34
C VAL A 69 16.20 10.44 15.01
N GLY A 70 16.00 9.23 14.50
CA GLY A 70 16.69 8.01 14.95
C GLY A 70 18.17 7.96 14.58
N GLY A 71 18.69 8.94 13.83
CA GLY A 71 20.11 9.08 13.49
C GLY A 71 20.50 8.39 12.17
N ALA A 72 19.55 8.08 11.30
CA ALA A 72 19.84 7.44 10.02
C ALA A 72 20.61 8.39 9.08
N ASP A 73 21.65 7.87 8.44
CA ASP A 73 22.20 8.43 7.24
C ASP A 73 21.35 7.93 6.05
N LEU A 74 20.30 8.69 5.75
CA LEU A 74 19.23 8.32 4.81
C LEU A 74 19.56 8.74 3.38
N SER A 75 19.42 7.81 2.45
CA SER A 75 19.30 8.06 1.02
C SER A 75 17.96 7.53 0.51
N VAL A 76 17.44 8.12 -0.56
CA VAL A 76 16.21 7.69 -1.22
C VAL A 76 16.55 7.21 -2.63
N SER A 77 15.92 6.15 -3.10
CA SER A 77 16.05 5.70 -4.48
C SER A 77 14.72 5.77 -5.20
N VAL A 78 14.74 6.29 -6.42
CA VAL A 78 13.59 6.31 -7.32
C VAL A 78 13.90 5.53 -8.59
N SER A 79 12.87 4.89 -9.15
CA SER A 79 12.95 4.17 -10.42
C SER A 79 11.66 4.38 -11.21
N GLU A 80 11.67 4.08 -12.50
CA GLU A 80 10.47 4.17 -13.35
C GLU A 80 9.36 3.18 -12.92
N ARG A 81 9.75 2.10 -12.23
CA ARG A 81 8.80 1.08 -11.75
C ARG A 81 8.06 1.47 -10.49
N ILE A 82 8.64 2.34 -9.67
CA ILE A 82 8.08 2.73 -8.38
C ILE A 82 7.47 4.13 -8.51
N PRO A 83 6.16 4.29 -8.25
CA PRO A 83 5.48 5.57 -8.36
C PRO A 83 6.13 6.64 -7.47
N HIS A 84 6.32 7.83 -8.02
CA HIS A 84 6.89 8.96 -7.29
C HIS A 84 6.42 10.30 -7.86
N ASP A 85 6.31 11.29 -6.97
CA ASP A 85 6.06 12.68 -7.34
C ASP A 85 7.40 13.37 -7.65
N PRO A 86 7.63 13.86 -8.89
CA PRO A 86 8.87 14.54 -9.26
C PRO A 86 9.15 15.80 -8.43
N GLU A 87 8.12 16.48 -7.92
CA GLU A 87 8.29 17.66 -7.08
C GLU A 87 8.85 17.26 -5.71
N ILE A 88 8.33 16.21 -5.10
CA ILE A 88 8.84 15.69 -3.83
C ILE A 88 10.27 15.16 -3.99
N VAL A 89 10.55 14.47 -5.09
CA VAL A 89 11.92 14.00 -5.41
C VAL A 89 12.91 15.16 -5.50
N ARG A 90 12.53 16.26 -6.17
CA ARG A 90 13.34 17.49 -6.22
C ARG A 90 13.55 18.09 -4.82
N PHE A 91 12.45 18.19 -4.05
CA PHE A 91 12.49 18.71 -2.69
C PHE A 91 13.44 17.91 -1.78
N LEU A 92 13.47 16.58 -1.89
CA LEU A 92 14.42 15.76 -1.13
C LEU A 92 15.87 16.17 -1.39
N GLY A 93 16.25 16.37 -2.65
CA GLY A 93 17.59 16.87 -3.01
C GLY A 93 17.89 18.26 -2.43
N GLU A 94 16.89 19.17 -2.45
CA GLU A 94 17.03 20.53 -1.90
C GLU A 94 17.23 20.55 -0.39
N ILE A 95 16.67 19.58 0.34
CA ILE A 95 16.84 19.47 1.80
C ILE A 95 18.04 18.61 2.21
N GLY A 96 18.84 18.16 1.24
CA GLY A 96 20.09 17.43 1.50
C GLY A 96 19.93 15.92 1.65
N ILE A 97 18.79 15.34 1.31
CA ILE A 97 18.63 13.88 1.25
C ILE A 97 19.06 13.40 -0.15
N PRO A 98 20.12 12.56 -0.26
CA PRO A 98 20.58 12.06 -1.55
C PRO A 98 19.51 11.23 -2.24
N VAL A 99 19.29 11.47 -3.54
CA VAL A 99 18.35 10.72 -4.36
C VAL A 99 19.13 9.95 -5.44
N LEU A 100 19.04 8.62 -5.37
CA LEU A 100 19.68 7.71 -6.32
C LEU A 100 18.69 7.34 -7.43
N ARG A 101 19.09 7.49 -8.68
CA ARG A 101 18.31 7.07 -9.85
C ARG A 101 18.79 5.75 -10.43
N ASP A 102 20.09 5.49 -10.31
CA ASP A 102 20.74 4.26 -10.72
C ASP A 102 21.42 3.59 -9.51
N PRO A 103 21.40 2.24 -9.37
CA PRO A 103 22.21 1.53 -8.38
C PRO A 103 23.69 1.90 -8.40
N ALA A 104 24.24 2.22 -9.58
CA ALA A 104 25.62 2.68 -9.74
C ALA A 104 25.91 4.03 -9.08
N ASP A 105 24.89 4.82 -8.76
CA ASP A 105 25.03 6.09 -8.01
C ASP A 105 25.38 5.86 -6.53
N ALA A 106 25.23 4.62 -6.05
CA ALA A 106 25.55 4.28 -4.66
C ALA A 106 27.05 4.33 -4.41
N THR A 107 27.51 5.39 -3.74
CA THR A 107 28.93 5.60 -3.42
C THR A 107 29.40 4.79 -2.23
N ARG A 108 28.50 4.11 -1.51
CA ARG A 108 28.75 3.31 -0.31
C ARG A 108 27.74 2.20 -0.14
N PRO A 109 28.09 1.11 0.56
CA PRO A 109 27.12 0.08 0.91
C PRO A 109 26.13 0.59 1.98
N PHE A 110 24.88 0.12 1.92
CA PHE A 110 23.84 0.38 2.91
C PHE A 110 23.81 -0.72 3.97
N ASP A 111 23.37 -0.38 5.18
CA ASP A 111 23.14 -1.35 6.24
C ASP A 111 21.79 -2.05 6.04
N VAL A 112 20.74 -1.26 5.78
CA VAL A 112 19.38 -1.75 5.49
C VAL A 112 18.81 -1.07 4.25
N VAL A 113 18.09 -1.86 3.44
CA VAL A 113 17.29 -1.37 2.30
C VAL A 113 15.81 -1.55 2.61
N LEU A 114 15.05 -0.46 2.54
CA LEU A 114 13.60 -0.44 2.60
C LEU A 114 13.08 -0.49 1.16
N ASP A 115 12.73 -1.67 0.66
CA ASP A 115 12.45 -1.90 -0.76
C ASP A 115 10.96 -2.06 -1.06
N CYS A 116 10.62 -1.85 -2.31
CA CYS A 116 9.31 -2.11 -2.89
C CYS A 116 9.50 -2.71 -4.28
N ASP A 117 8.77 -3.78 -4.58
CA ASP A 117 8.80 -4.49 -5.86
C ASP A 117 10.19 -5.07 -6.23
N GLY A 118 11.07 -5.29 -5.26
CA GLY A 118 12.43 -5.75 -5.53
C GLY A 118 13.25 -4.78 -6.39
N SER A 119 12.88 -3.49 -6.36
CA SER A 119 13.43 -2.46 -7.24
C SER A 119 14.95 -2.28 -7.10
N ARG A 120 15.48 -2.68 -5.94
CA ARG A 120 16.91 -2.63 -5.60
C ARG A 120 17.44 -3.95 -5.04
N ALA A 121 16.89 -5.07 -5.49
CA ALA A 121 17.34 -6.39 -5.06
C ALA A 121 18.78 -6.74 -5.52
N ASP A 122 19.32 -5.99 -6.47
CA ASP A 122 20.72 -6.06 -6.90
C ASP A 122 21.69 -5.48 -5.87
N LEU A 123 21.22 -4.57 -5.01
CA LEU A 123 22.02 -4.08 -3.89
C LEU A 123 22.11 -5.14 -2.79
N LYS A 124 23.31 -5.22 -2.20
CA LYS A 124 23.60 -6.17 -1.12
C LYS A 124 23.79 -5.41 0.19
N PRO A 125 22.72 -5.13 0.94
CA PRO A 125 22.85 -4.48 2.24
C PRO A 125 23.62 -5.38 3.21
N ARG A 126 24.25 -4.77 4.22
CA ARG A 126 25.06 -5.49 5.20
C ARG A 126 24.21 -6.29 6.19
N VAL A 127 23.02 -5.82 6.53
CA VAL A 127 22.20 -6.36 7.63
C VAL A 127 20.91 -6.99 7.12
N GLY A 128 20.13 -6.30 6.28
CA GLY A 128 18.88 -6.86 5.81
C GLY A 128 18.06 -5.95 4.91
N VAL A 129 16.90 -6.47 4.53
CA VAL A 129 15.92 -5.79 3.65
C VAL A 129 14.55 -5.78 4.33
N CYS A 130 13.79 -4.70 4.16
CA CYS A 130 12.35 -4.64 4.44
C CYS A 130 11.61 -4.53 3.11
N GLU A 131 10.96 -5.59 2.66
CA GLU A 131 10.16 -5.59 1.43
C GLU A 131 8.70 -5.23 1.74
N LEU A 132 8.16 -4.20 1.04
CA LEU A 132 6.90 -3.55 1.42
C LEU A 132 5.64 -4.29 0.93
N THR A 133 5.66 -4.88 -0.28
CA THR A 133 4.44 -5.19 -1.04
C THR A 133 4.31 -6.64 -1.51
N ARG A 134 5.21 -7.52 -1.14
CA ARG A 134 5.30 -8.91 -1.62
C ARG A 134 5.65 -9.05 -3.11
N SER A 135 5.41 -8.06 -3.96
CA SER A 135 5.69 -8.16 -5.41
C SER A 135 7.16 -8.40 -5.69
N GLY A 136 8.06 -7.87 -4.86
CA GLY A 136 9.51 -8.05 -4.97
C GLY A 136 10.09 -9.32 -4.36
N ILE A 137 9.30 -10.13 -3.67
CA ILE A 137 9.78 -11.24 -2.84
C ILE A 137 10.58 -12.30 -3.62
N TYR A 138 10.24 -12.51 -4.89
CA TYR A 138 10.92 -13.47 -5.76
C TYR A 138 12.38 -13.11 -6.02
N HIS A 139 12.72 -11.82 -6.00
CA HIS A 139 14.08 -11.33 -6.14
C HIS A 139 14.93 -11.64 -4.91
N TYR A 140 14.30 -11.86 -3.77
CA TYR A 140 14.93 -12.13 -2.48
C TYR A 140 14.98 -13.60 -2.07
N ALA A 141 14.49 -14.53 -2.91
CA ALA A 141 14.42 -15.96 -2.59
C ALA A 141 15.77 -16.58 -2.19
N LYS A 142 16.90 -15.98 -2.63
CA LYS A 142 18.27 -16.41 -2.30
C LYS A 142 19.06 -15.27 -1.62
N SER A 143 18.39 -14.38 -0.89
CA SER A 143 19.06 -13.31 -0.18
C SER A 143 20.04 -13.88 0.85
N PRO A 144 21.27 -13.36 0.90
CA PRO A 144 22.25 -13.75 1.92
C PRO A 144 22.01 -13.10 3.28
N VAL A 145 21.02 -12.23 3.37
CA VAL A 145 20.63 -11.51 4.59
C VAL A 145 19.12 -11.71 4.84
N PRO A 146 18.64 -11.51 6.07
CA PRO A 146 17.21 -11.57 6.36
C PRO A 146 16.42 -10.53 5.56
N VAL A 147 15.20 -10.92 5.16
CA VAL A 147 14.25 -10.08 4.42
C VAL A 147 12.93 -10.05 5.18
N VAL A 148 12.62 -8.92 5.79
CA VAL A 148 11.34 -8.74 6.50
C VAL A 148 10.27 -8.35 5.49
N LEU A 149 9.30 -9.24 5.28
CA LEU A 149 8.16 -9.00 4.40
C LEU A 149 7.06 -8.24 5.14
N VAL A 150 7.02 -6.92 4.97
CA VAL A 150 6.03 -6.03 5.62
C VAL A 150 4.60 -6.37 5.19
N ASP A 151 4.41 -6.84 3.95
CA ASP A 151 3.10 -7.27 3.43
C ASP A 151 2.49 -8.43 4.24
N ASP A 152 3.30 -9.21 4.91
CA ASP A 152 2.85 -10.36 5.71
C ASP A 152 2.50 -9.94 7.16
N SER A 153 1.88 -8.77 7.31
CA SER A 153 1.47 -8.19 8.58
C SER A 153 -0.03 -7.86 8.59
N ARG A 154 -0.57 -7.80 9.80
CA ARG A 154 -1.93 -7.31 10.05
C ARG A 154 -2.09 -5.84 9.63
N ILE A 155 -1.07 -5.03 9.88
CA ILE A 155 -1.05 -3.61 9.50
C ILE A 155 -1.19 -3.46 7.99
N LYS A 156 -0.44 -4.24 7.21
CA LYS A 156 -0.52 -4.18 5.75
C LYS A 156 -1.86 -4.71 5.21
N GLU A 157 -2.47 -5.68 5.89
CA GLU A 157 -3.83 -6.11 5.57
C GLU A 157 -4.84 -4.98 5.75
N ILE A 158 -4.75 -4.22 6.85
CA ILE A 158 -5.61 -3.07 7.15
C ILE A 158 -5.40 -1.98 6.09
N GLU A 159 -4.17 -1.56 5.84
CA GLU A 159 -3.85 -0.54 4.83
C GLU A 159 -4.36 -0.94 3.44
N THR A 160 -4.01 -2.15 2.99
CA THR A 160 -4.39 -2.59 1.64
C THR A 160 -5.91 -2.73 1.50
N THR A 161 -6.62 -3.16 2.55
CA THR A 161 -8.08 -3.27 2.48
C THR A 161 -8.73 -1.89 2.53
N LEU A 162 -8.49 -1.12 3.58
CA LEU A 162 -9.20 0.14 3.79
C LEU A 162 -8.70 1.26 2.87
N GLY A 163 -7.37 1.38 2.74
CA GLY A 163 -6.75 2.45 1.95
C GLY A 163 -6.96 2.28 0.45
N THR A 164 -6.84 1.05 -0.08
CA THR A 164 -7.08 0.82 -1.51
C THR A 164 -8.56 0.97 -1.85
N GLY A 165 -9.47 0.53 -0.96
CA GLY A 165 -10.91 0.76 -1.13
C GLY A 165 -11.28 2.24 -1.15
N ASP A 166 -10.71 3.05 -0.25
CA ASP A 166 -10.87 4.51 -0.25
C ASP A 166 -10.28 5.13 -1.52
N GLY A 167 -9.07 4.73 -1.90
CA GLY A 167 -8.42 5.17 -3.14
C GLY A 167 -9.24 4.86 -4.39
N PHE A 168 -9.87 3.67 -4.46
CA PHE A 168 -10.80 3.33 -5.53
C PHE A 168 -11.94 4.33 -5.64
N MET A 169 -12.64 4.61 -4.53
CA MET A 169 -13.79 5.55 -4.55
C MET A 169 -13.38 6.96 -4.95
N ARG A 170 -12.25 7.47 -4.42
CA ARG A 170 -11.72 8.79 -4.79
C ARG A 170 -11.34 8.86 -6.27
N ALA A 171 -10.69 7.82 -6.78
CA ALA A 171 -10.30 7.75 -8.19
C ALA A 171 -11.52 7.69 -9.10
N MET A 172 -12.51 6.83 -8.78
CA MET A 172 -13.73 6.74 -9.57
C MET A 172 -14.49 8.06 -9.61
N LYS A 173 -14.54 8.80 -8.50
CA LYS A 173 -15.09 10.17 -8.46
C LYS A 173 -14.30 11.12 -9.38
N LYS A 174 -12.97 11.05 -9.39
CA LYS A 174 -12.11 11.84 -10.29
C LYS A 174 -12.44 11.55 -11.77
N PHE A 175 -12.76 10.30 -12.12
CA PHE A 175 -13.19 9.90 -13.45
C PHE A 175 -14.68 10.11 -13.74
N GLY A 176 -15.41 10.83 -12.88
CA GLY A 176 -16.82 11.18 -13.10
C GLY A 176 -17.83 10.16 -12.59
N HIS A 177 -17.41 9.14 -11.85
CA HIS A 177 -18.27 8.09 -11.30
C HIS A 177 -18.41 8.25 -9.78
N ALA A 178 -19.23 9.19 -9.34
CA ALA A 178 -19.41 9.52 -7.93
C ALA A 178 -20.66 8.90 -7.29
N ASP A 179 -21.66 8.53 -8.08
CA ASP A 179 -22.93 7.98 -7.60
C ASP A 179 -22.92 6.45 -7.63
N TRP A 180 -23.04 5.83 -6.48
CA TRP A 180 -22.99 4.38 -6.30
C TRP A 180 -24.30 3.78 -5.78
N ALA A 181 -25.23 4.61 -5.30
CA ALA A 181 -26.47 4.15 -4.71
C ALA A 181 -27.30 3.33 -5.70
N GLY A 182 -27.61 2.07 -5.34
CA GLY A 182 -28.35 1.14 -6.16
C GLY A 182 -27.60 0.55 -7.36
N ARG A 183 -26.34 0.94 -7.63
CA ARG A 183 -25.52 0.32 -8.69
C ARG A 183 -25.21 -1.14 -8.39
N LYS A 184 -25.24 -1.96 -9.43
CA LYS A 184 -24.82 -3.36 -9.37
C LYS A 184 -23.34 -3.44 -9.75
N VAL A 185 -22.52 -3.83 -8.80
CA VAL A 185 -21.06 -3.90 -8.98
C VAL A 185 -20.62 -5.36 -8.94
N VAL A 186 -19.94 -5.82 -9.97
CA VAL A 186 -19.26 -7.13 -9.99
C VAL A 186 -17.78 -6.92 -9.70
N ILE A 187 -17.25 -7.63 -8.70
CA ILE A 187 -15.86 -7.55 -8.28
C ILE A 187 -15.21 -8.91 -8.48
N PHE A 188 -14.19 -8.98 -9.33
CA PHE A 188 -13.35 -10.16 -9.51
C PHE A 188 -12.19 -10.12 -8.52
N GLY A 189 -12.11 -11.14 -7.68
CA GLY A 189 -11.16 -11.25 -6.58
C GLY A 189 -11.69 -10.65 -5.28
N PHE A 190 -11.61 -11.43 -4.18
CA PHE A 190 -12.03 -11.01 -2.83
C PHE A 190 -10.86 -11.11 -1.81
N GLY A 191 -9.66 -10.90 -2.31
CA GLY A 191 -8.46 -10.70 -1.48
C GLY A 191 -8.50 -9.37 -0.71
N LYS A 192 -7.38 -8.91 -0.20
CA LYS A 192 -7.27 -7.64 0.56
C LYS A 192 -7.90 -6.47 -0.21
N VAL A 193 -7.54 -6.32 -1.49
CA VAL A 193 -7.99 -5.23 -2.37
C VAL A 193 -9.48 -5.32 -2.66
N GLY A 194 -9.95 -6.45 -3.18
CA GLY A 194 -11.38 -6.63 -3.54
C GLY A 194 -12.32 -6.49 -2.36
N ARG A 195 -11.92 -6.92 -1.15
CA ARG A 195 -12.67 -6.69 0.10
C ARG A 195 -12.82 -5.20 0.40
N GLY A 196 -11.76 -4.43 0.21
CA GLY A 196 -11.79 -2.99 0.45
C GLY A 196 -12.72 -2.26 -0.52
N VAL A 197 -12.66 -2.59 -1.81
CA VAL A 197 -13.58 -2.06 -2.83
C VAL A 197 -15.01 -2.43 -2.49
N ALA A 198 -15.29 -3.71 -2.17
CA ALA A 198 -16.62 -4.17 -1.81
C ALA A 198 -17.18 -3.44 -0.59
N TYR A 199 -16.38 -3.32 0.47
CA TYR A 199 -16.74 -2.59 1.69
C TYR A 199 -17.16 -1.14 1.39
N ARG A 200 -16.35 -0.41 0.62
CA ARG A 200 -16.66 0.97 0.25
C ARG A 200 -17.90 1.08 -0.64
N CYS A 201 -18.01 0.24 -1.65
CA CYS A 201 -19.19 0.23 -2.53
C CYS A 201 -20.49 -0.05 -1.75
N VAL A 202 -20.46 -0.99 -0.79
CA VAL A 202 -21.63 -1.24 0.09
C VAL A 202 -21.96 -0.03 0.95
N LYS A 203 -20.95 0.65 1.52
CA LYS A 203 -21.17 1.89 2.30
C LYS A 203 -21.82 2.99 1.49
N GLU A 204 -21.56 3.04 0.20
CA GLU A 204 -22.19 3.98 -0.75
C GLU A 204 -23.52 3.45 -1.34
N GLY A 205 -24.02 2.32 -0.84
CA GLY A 205 -25.35 1.78 -1.21
C GLY A 205 -25.38 0.94 -2.48
N ALA A 206 -24.22 0.45 -2.97
CA ALA A 206 -24.16 -0.44 -4.13
C ALA A 206 -24.54 -1.88 -3.76
N ALA A 207 -25.11 -2.62 -4.73
CA ALA A 207 -25.34 -4.05 -4.63
C ALA A 207 -24.12 -4.81 -5.21
N ILE A 208 -23.50 -5.67 -4.41
CA ILE A 208 -22.23 -6.31 -4.74
C ILE A 208 -22.42 -7.77 -5.14
N THR A 209 -21.77 -8.13 -6.25
CA THR A 209 -21.54 -9.53 -6.63
C THR A 209 -20.01 -9.75 -6.65
N VAL A 210 -19.55 -10.73 -5.88
CA VAL A 210 -18.14 -11.13 -5.84
C VAL A 210 -17.94 -12.37 -6.71
N VAL A 211 -16.90 -12.36 -7.53
CA VAL A 211 -16.46 -13.52 -8.32
C VAL A 211 -15.07 -13.93 -7.81
N ASP A 212 -15.00 -15.10 -7.17
CA ASP A 212 -13.73 -15.66 -6.68
C ASP A 212 -13.82 -17.19 -6.60
N ARG A 213 -12.72 -17.83 -6.22
CA ARG A 213 -12.67 -19.25 -5.93
C ARG A 213 -13.35 -19.54 -4.59
N MET A 214 -14.36 -20.39 -4.59
CA MET A 214 -15.09 -20.77 -3.38
C MET A 214 -14.24 -21.58 -2.38
N ASP A 215 -13.18 -22.24 -2.88
CA ASP A 215 -12.25 -23.07 -2.08
C ASP A 215 -10.97 -22.32 -1.64
N ALA A 216 -10.89 -21.01 -1.84
CA ALA A 216 -9.70 -20.21 -1.56
C ALA A 216 -9.57 -19.75 -0.08
N GLY A 217 -10.45 -20.18 0.82
CA GLY A 217 -10.46 -19.74 2.23
C GLY A 217 -10.78 -18.24 2.40
N VAL A 218 -11.49 -17.69 1.43
CA VAL A 218 -11.84 -16.26 1.40
C VAL A 218 -12.97 -16.00 2.41
N PRO A 219 -12.89 -14.96 3.24
CA PRO A 219 -13.87 -14.68 4.30
C PRO A 219 -15.14 -13.99 3.76
N PHE A 220 -15.91 -14.69 2.92
CA PHE A 220 -17.15 -14.17 2.34
C PHE A 220 -18.19 -13.79 3.40
N GLU A 221 -18.16 -14.42 4.58
CA GLU A 221 -19.02 -14.10 5.72
C GLU A 221 -18.86 -12.68 6.26
N ARG A 222 -17.77 -12.02 5.94
CA ARG A 222 -17.52 -10.61 6.32
C ARG A 222 -18.29 -9.61 5.46
N LEU A 223 -18.94 -10.06 4.40
CA LEU A 223 -19.80 -9.23 3.56
C LEU A 223 -21.12 -9.97 3.26
N PRO A 224 -22.00 -10.17 4.27
CA PRO A 224 -23.18 -11.02 4.15
C PRO A 224 -24.22 -10.52 3.13
N SER A 225 -24.15 -9.26 2.73
CA SER A 225 -25.03 -8.67 1.70
C SER A 225 -24.56 -8.91 0.26
N ALA A 226 -23.37 -9.52 0.05
CA ALA A 226 -22.87 -9.78 -1.28
C ALA A 226 -23.40 -11.12 -1.84
N THR A 227 -23.71 -11.12 -3.14
CA THR A 227 -23.83 -12.37 -3.89
C THR A 227 -22.44 -12.89 -4.22
N VAL A 228 -22.21 -14.21 -4.08
CA VAL A 228 -20.93 -14.83 -4.40
C VAL A 228 -21.11 -15.82 -5.55
N ILE A 229 -20.23 -15.74 -6.54
CA ILE A 229 -20.18 -16.62 -7.72
C ILE A 229 -18.82 -17.30 -7.76
N ASP A 230 -18.81 -18.62 -7.95
CA ASP A 230 -17.56 -19.35 -8.22
C ASP A 230 -16.99 -18.92 -9.57
N CYS A 231 -15.72 -18.48 -9.59
CA CYS A 231 -15.07 -18.04 -10.82
C CYS A 231 -14.96 -19.15 -11.90
N ARG A 232 -15.15 -20.40 -11.53
CA ARG A 232 -15.20 -21.55 -12.47
C ARG A 232 -16.54 -21.69 -13.20
N ASP A 233 -17.60 -21.02 -12.73
CA ASP A 233 -18.90 -20.97 -13.42
C ASP A 233 -18.93 -19.80 -14.41
N ALA A 234 -18.34 -19.99 -15.58
CA ALA A 234 -18.27 -18.96 -16.61
C ALA A 234 -19.65 -18.49 -17.11
N ALA A 235 -20.70 -19.31 -16.99
CA ALA A 235 -22.05 -18.92 -17.40
C ALA A 235 -22.66 -17.94 -16.39
N ALA A 236 -22.56 -18.25 -15.09
CA ALA A 236 -23.00 -17.35 -14.03
C ALA A 236 -22.21 -16.04 -14.03
N VAL A 237 -20.89 -16.10 -14.25
CA VAL A 237 -20.03 -14.92 -14.38
C VAL A 237 -20.50 -14.00 -15.52
N ARG A 238 -20.70 -14.55 -16.74
CA ARG A 238 -21.22 -13.76 -17.89
C ARG A 238 -22.58 -13.15 -17.61
N ALA A 239 -23.48 -13.90 -16.98
CA ALA A 239 -24.81 -13.38 -16.63
C ALA A 239 -24.74 -12.23 -15.63
N ALA A 240 -23.88 -12.31 -14.61
CA ALA A 240 -23.65 -11.25 -13.65
C ALA A 240 -23.06 -9.99 -14.31
N VAL A 241 -22.06 -10.15 -15.17
CA VAL A 241 -21.44 -9.04 -15.90
C VAL A 241 -22.44 -8.40 -16.87
N ALA A 242 -23.25 -9.17 -17.56
CA ALA A 242 -24.30 -8.64 -18.44
C ALA A 242 -25.38 -7.82 -17.69
N ALA A 243 -25.54 -8.04 -16.39
CA ALA A 243 -26.52 -7.35 -15.55
C ALA A 243 -25.94 -6.22 -14.69
N CYS A 244 -24.61 -6.02 -14.68
CA CYS A 244 -23.95 -5.05 -13.82
C CYS A 244 -23.89 -3.63 -14.43
N ASP A 245 -23.64 -2.63 -13.58
CA ASP A 245 -23.38 -1.25 -13.95
C ASP A 245 -21.87 -0.94 -13.89
N CYS A 246 -21.15 -1.66 -13.05
CA CYS A 246 -19.71 -1.55 -12.91
C CYS A 246 -19.06 -2.92 -12.72
N LEU A 247 -17.95 -3.14 -13.40
CA LEU A 247 -17.08 -4.29 -13.29
C LEU A 247 -15.72 -3.87 -12.77
N VAL A 248 -15.27 -4.47 -11.67
CA VAL A 248 -13.97 -4.18 -11.05
C VAL A 248 -13.11 -5.44 -11.04
N THR A 249 -11.87 -5.34 -11.47
CA THR A 249 -10.90 -6.43 -11.39
C THR A 249 -9.85 -6.17 -10.32
N ALA A 250 -9.66 -7.15 -9.42
CA ALA A 250 -8.80 -7.09 -8.23
C ALA A 250 -8.23 -8.48 -7.87
N THR A 251 -7.97 -9.33 -8.87
CA THR A 251 -7.52 -10.72 -8.64
C THR A 251 -6.03 -10.81 -8.36
N GLY A 252 -5.24 -9.84 -8.85
CA GLY A 252 -3.77 -9.88 -8.83
C GLY A 252 -3.19 -10.99 -9.71
N VAL A 253 -3.94 -11.50 -10.67
CA VAL A 253 -3.52 -12.58 -11.57
C VAL A 253 -3.53 -12.08 -13.01
N LYS A 254 -2.37 -12.09 -13.64
CA LYS A 254 -2.21 -11.68 -15.04
C LYS A 254 -3.09 -12.52 -15.95
N GLY A 255 -3.91 -11.86 -16.79
CA GLY A 255 -4.81 -12.50 -17.72
C GLY A 255 -6.01 -13.21 -17.06
N ALA A 256 -6.37 -12.87 -15.83
CA ALA A 256 -7.47 -13.50 -15.08
C ALA A 256 -8.81 -13.42 -15.81
N MET A 257 -9.03 -12.41 -16.65
CA MET A 257 -10.27 -12.26 -17.42
C MET A 257 -10.36 -13.16 -18.66
N LYS A 258 -9.24 -13.82 -18.99
CA LYS A 258 -9.16 -14.70 -20.16
C LYS A 258 -10.07 -15.92 -19.98
N GLY A 259 -10.80 -16.24 -21.04
CA GLY A 259 -11.65 -17.42 -21.07
C GLY A 259 -13.09 -17.22 -20.61
N TYR A 260 -13.44 -16.06 -20.03
CA TYR A 260 -14.85 -15.79 -19.72
C TYR A 260 -15.66 -15.31 -20.94
N GLY A 261 -15.01 -14.84 -21.99
CA GLY A 261 -15.68 -14.31 -23.17
C GLY A 261 -16.46 -13.03 -22.88
N LEU A 262 -15.91 -12.14 -22.05
CA LEU A 262 -16.57 -10.90 -21.63
C LEU A 262 -16.54 -9.81 -22.69
N GLY A 263 -15.59 -9.87 -23.63
CA GLY A 263 -15.45 -8.86 -24.66
C GLY A 263 -16.75 -8.58 -25.47
N PRO A 264 -17.46 -9.58 -25.98
CA PRO A 264 -18.77 -9.38 -26.61
C PRO A 264 -19.80 -8.71 -25.70
N VAL A 265 -19.94 -9.20 -24.46
CA VAL A 265 -20.89 -8.66 -23.47
C VAL A 265 -20.65 -7.16 -23.21
N LEU A 266 -19.38 -6.79 -23.06
CA LEU A 266 -18.97 -5.41 -22.75
C LEU A 266 -19.07 -4.49 -23.97
N ARG A 267 -18.98 -5.02 -25.21
CA ARG A 267 -19.22 -4.27 -26.45
C ARG A 267 -20.70 -4.00 -26.71
N GLU A 268 -21.58 -4.94 -26.34
CA GLU A 268 -23.03 -4.78 -26.51
C GLU A 268 -23.65 -3.80 -25.48
N ARG A 269 -22.95 -3.53 -24.38
CA ARG A 269 -23.39 -2.63 -23.31
C ARG A 269 -22.33 -1.54 -23.01
N ASP A 270 -22.33 -0.48 -23.81
CA ASP A 270 -21.41 0.65 -23.67
C ASP A 270 -21.46 1.36 -22.31
N GLY A 271 -22.58 1.23 -21.58
CA GLY A 271 -22.77 1.89 -20.28
C GLY A 271 -22.12 1.18 -19.09
N ILE A 272 -21.54 -0.04 -19.25
CA ILE A 272 -20.83 -0.70 -18.14
C ILE A 272 -19.50 -0.02 -17.91
N ILE A 273 -19.27 0.43 -16.68
CA ILE A 273 -17.98 0.94 -16.22
C ILE A 273 -17.05 -0.25 -16.00
N VAL A 274 -15.85 -0.24 -16.56
CA VAL A 274 -14.83 -1.26 -16.32
C VAL A 274 -13.64 -0.59 -15.66
N ALA A 275 -13.23 -1.07 -14.49
CA ALA A 275 -12.12 -0.53 -13.72
C ALA A 275 -11.17 -1.65 -13.24
N ALA A 276 -9.88 -1.38 -13.26
CA ALA A 276 -8.86 -2.23 -12.67
C ALA A 276 -8.31 -1.57 -11.40
N ILE A 277 -8.03 -2.37 -10.38
CA ILE A 277 -7.41 -1.91 -9.13
C ILE A 277 -6.20 -2.78 -8.74
N GLY A 278 -5.99 -3.91 -9.42
CA GLY A 278 -4.80 -4.73 -9.33
C GLY A 278 -3.63 -4.12 -10.10
N ILE A 279 -2.40 -4.49 -9.73
CA ILE A 279 -1.16 -4.06 -10.42
C ILE A 279 -0.94 -4.88 -11.70
N GLU A 280 -1.44 -6.13 -11.72
CA GLU A 280 -1.27 -7.02 -12.85
C GLU A 280 -2.22 -6.67 -13.98
N ASP A 281 -1.77 -6.89 -15.23
CA ASP A 281 -2.64 -6.77 -16.40
C ASP A 281 -3.60 -7.97 -16.46
N GLU A 282 -4.77 -7.84 -15.83
CA GLU A 282 -5.76 -8.91 -15.71
C GLU A 282 -6.56 -9.12 -17.00
N TRP A 283 -6.55 -8.13 -17.90
CA TRP A 283 -7.33 -8.13 -19.14
C TRP A 283 -6.54 -8.61 -20.36
N LEU A 284 -5.25 -8.28 -20.45
CA LEU A 284 -4.42 -8.50 -21.64
C LEU A 284 -5.10 -7.95 -22.91
N ASP A 285 -5.37 -8.83 -23.87
CA ASP A 285 -6.02 -8.55 -25.16
C ASP A 285 -7.54 -8.83 -25.19
N GLU A 286 -8.13 -9.21 -24.03
CA GLU A 286 -9.58 -9.51 -23.95
C GLU A 286 -10.48 -8.28 -24.08
N LEU A 287 -9.97 -7.11 -23.69
CA LEU A 287 -10.67 -5.83 -23.80
C LEU A 287 -9.69 -4.71 -24.15
N ASP A 288 -10.13 -3.81 -25.06
CA ASP A 288 -9.36 -2.61 -25.38
C ASP A 288 -9.11 -1.75 -24.14
N ARG A 289 -7.88 -1.33 -23.90
CA ARG A 289 -7.49 -0.54 -22.73
C ARG A 289 -8.24 0.78 -22.64
N GLY A 290 -8.63 1.38 -23.78
CA GLY A 290 -9.45 2.57 -23.82
C GLY A 290 -10.87 2.40 -23.26
N ARG A 291 -11.35 1.14 -23.12
CA ARG A 291 -12.62 0.80 -22.48
C ARG A 291 -12.51 0.64 -20.96
N ILE A 292 -11.29 0.60 -20.42
CA ILE A 292 -11.03 0.44 -19.00
C ILE A 292 -10.65 1.80 -18.43
N VAL A 293 -11.26 2.19 -17.33
CA VAL A 293 -10.94 3.44 -16.62
C VAL A 293 -9.43 3.49 -16.36
N ASN A 294 -8.82 4.65 -16.54
CA ASN A 294 -7.38 4.87 -16.42
C ASN A 294 -6.53 4.01 -17.39
N GLY A 295 -7.08 3.64 -18.56
CA GLY A 295 -6.34 2.88 -19.55
C GLY A 295 -5.95 1.46 -19.09
N GLY A 296 -6.65 0.90 -18.10
CA GLY A 296 -6.39 -0.43 -17.54
C GLY A 296 -5.30 -0.48 -16.47
N GLU A 297 -4.73 0.65 -16.10
CA GLU A 297 -3.89 0.76 -14.91
C GLU A 297 -4.74 0.87 -13.64
N ALA A 298 -4.17 0.50 -12.49
CA ALA A 298 -4.88 0.60 -11.22
C ALA A 298 -5.38 2.03 -11.00
N VAL A 299 -6.71 2.19 -10.86
CA VAL A 299 -7.36 3.51 -10.90
C VAL A 299 -6.89 4.46 -9.80
N ASN A 300 -6.50 3.94 -8.63
CA ASN A 300 -6.00 4.75 -7.53
C ASN A 300 -4.67 5.45 -7.83
N PHE A 301 -3.85 4.93 -8.75
CA PHE A 301 -2.60 5.59 -9.16
C PHE A 301 -2.82 6.86 -10.01
N ALA A 302 -4.03 7.12 -10.43
CA ALA A 302 -4.39 8.41 -11.02
C ALA A 302 -4.50 9.56 -9.96
N LEU A 303 -4.41 9.25 -8.66
CA LEU A 303 -4.50 10.21 -7.57
C LEU A 303 -3.11 10.71 -7.17
N ASP A 304 -3.03 11.96 -6.70
CA ASP A 304 -1.80 12.54 -6.16
C ASP A 304 -1.32 11.79 -4.89
N GLU A 305 -2.27 11.25 -4.11
CA GLU A 305 -2.02 10.31 -3.02
C GLU A 305 -2.89 9.07 -3.23
N PRO A 306 -2.35 8.00 -3.81
CA PRO A 306 -3.07 6.73 -4.04
C PRO A 306 -3.67 6.15 -2.76
N THR A 307 -2.95 6.27 -1.65
CA THR A 307 -3.37 5.87 -0.31
C THR A 307 -3.22 7.08 0.64
N LEU A 308 -4.30 7.48 1.30
CA LEU A 308 -4.26 8.57 2.27
C LEU A 308 -3.37 8.22 3.46
N LEU A 309 -2.75 9.25 4.04
CA LEU A 309 -1.80 9.13 5.14
C LEU A 309 -2.33 8.26 6.29
N ARG A 310 -3.58 8.47 6.73
CA ARG A 310 -4.18 7.71 7.83
C ARG A 310 -4.17 6.19 7.64
N TYR A 311 -4.20 5.69 6.39
CA TYR A 311 -4.14 4.25 6.11
C TYR A 311 -2.70 3.74 6.01
N ILE A 312 -1.80 4.54 5.47
CA ILE A 312 -0.41 4.12 5.21
C ILE A 312 0.54 4.43 6.38
N ASP A 313 0.16 5.31 7.30
CA ASP A 313 0.93 5.69 8.50
C ASP A 313 1.48 4.47 9.26
N PRO A 314 0.64 3.50 9.71
CA PRO A 314 1.17 2.37 10.46
C PRO A 314 2.05 1.43 9.62
N THR A 315 1.85 1.37 8.30
CA THR A 315 2.70 0.58 7.40
C THR A 315 4.07 1.20 7.23
N MET A 316 4.14 2.52 7.07
CA MET A 316 5.39 3.27 7.03
C MET A 316 6.16 3.10 8.35
N ALA A 317 5.45 3.23 9.47
CA ALA A 317 6.03 3.01 10.79
C ALA A 317 6.53 1.57 10.98
N LEU A 318 5.79 0.56 10.50
CA LEU A 318 6.21 -0.84 10.58
C LEU A 318 7.44 -1.13 9.72
N SER A 319 7.53 -0.55 8.54
CA SER A 319 8.72 -0.64 7.69
C SER A 319 9.96 -0.09 8.42
N ASN A 320 9.85 1.09 9.03
CA ASN A 320 10.92 1.68 9.84
C ASN A 320 11.25 0.84 11.09
N ALA A 321 10.24 0.31 11.79
CA ALA A 321 10.43 -0.54 12.96
C ALA A 321 11.12 -1.86 12.60
N SER A 322 10.78 -2.44 11.44
CA SER A 322 11.44 -3.65 10.93
C SER A 322 12.91 -3.40 10.60
N ALA A 323 13.26 -2.21 10.10
CA ALA A 323 14.65 -1.83 9.90
C ALA A 323 15.41 -1.71 11.24
N ALA A 324 14.77 -1.16 12.27
CA ALA A 324 15.35 -1.10 13.61
C ALA A 324 15.53 -2.51 14.22
N ASP A 325 14.57 -3.40 14.04
CA ASP A 325 14.64 -4.79 14.49
C ASP A 325 15.78 -5.56 13.78
N LEU A 326 15.96 -5.36 12.48
CA LEU A 326 17.09 -5.91 11.72
C LEU A 326 18.42 -5.45 12.29
N LEU A 327 18.59 -4.16 12.55
CA LEU A 327 19.82 -3.59 13.12
C LEU A 327 20.07 -4.04 14.56
N ALA A 328 19.01 -4.32 15.32
CA ALA A 328 19.09 -4.88 16.66
C ALA A 328 19.40 -6.39 16.68
N GLY A 329 19.51 -7.06 15.51
CA GLY A 329 19.77 -8.48 15.40
C GLY A 329 18.57 -9.37 15.75
N ALA A 330 17.36 -8.88 15.64
CA ALA A 330 16.14 -9.66 15.93
C ALA A 330 15.91 -10.80 14.92
N PHE A 331 16.57 -10.74 13.75
CA PHE A 331 16.50 -11.73 12.69
C PHE A 331 17.92 -12.23 12.39
N ALA A 332 18.27 -13.41 12.90
CA ALA A 332 19.63 -13.94 12.82
C ALA A 332 19.94 -14.66 11.50
N GLU A 333 18.92 -15.27 10.88
CA GLU A 333 19.10 -16.15 9.74
C GLU A 333 18.66 -15.50 8.43
N PRO A 334 19.40 -15.73 7.33
CA PRO A 334 18.93 -15.34 6.00
C PRO A 334 17.59 -15.97 5.66
N GLY A 335 16.81 -15.28 4.84
CA GLY A 335 15.51 -15.76 4.39
C GLY A 335 14.40 -14.76 4.63
N ILE A 336 13.19 -15.12 4.17
CA ILE A 336 12.01 -14.27 4.25
C ILE A 336 11.32 -14.52 5.58
N CYS A 337 11.10 -13.47 6.34
CA CYS A 337 10.47 -13.49 7.65
C CYS A 337 9.36 -12.43 7.76
N ARG A 338 8.49 -12.60 8.73
CA ARG A 338 7.44 -11.63 9.07
C ARG A 338 8.00 -10.55 9.98
N PRO A 339 7.39 -9.33 10.01
CA PRO A 339 7.65 -8.35 11.05
C PRO A 339 7.45 -8.95 12.45
N SER A 340 8.18 -8.44 13.44
CA SER A 340 7.99 -8.88 14.81
C SER A 340 6.61 -8.45 15.34
N ALA A 341 5.97 -9.31 16.13
CA ALA A 341 4.70 -8.98 16.77
C ALA A 341 4.80 -7.76 17.70
N ALA A 342 5.99 -7.48 18.24
CA ALA A 342 6.25 -6.29 19.04
C ALA A 342 6.23 -5.03 18.18
N ALA A 343 6.88 -5.04 17.00
CA ALA A 343 6.85 -3.94 16.06
C ALA A 343 5.43 -3.68 15.55
N GLU A 344 4.67 -4.73 15.20
CA GLU A 344 3.27 -4.57 14.78
C GLU A 344 2.42 -3.88 15.85
N ARG A 345 2.50 -4.33 17.12
CA ARG A 345 1.76 -3.68 18.21
C ARG A 345 2.16 -2.23 18.41
N LEU A 346 3.46 -1.94 18.46
CA LEU A 346 3.97 -0.57 18.63
C LEU A 346 3.51 0.39 17.54
N CYS A 347 3.23 -0.12 16.33
CA CYS A 347 2.73 0.69 15.23
C CYS A 347 1.20 0.73 15.14
N LEU A 348 0.49 -0.32 15.60
CA LEU A 348 -0.97 -0.37 15.52
C LEU A 348 -1.67 0.30 16.72
N ASP A 349 -1.12 0.19 17.92
CA ASP A 349 -1.72 0.72 19.13
C ASP A 349 -2.00 2.24 19.06
N PRO A 350 -1.10 3.11 18.55
CA PRO A 350 -1.40 4.52 18.36
C PRO A 350 -2.56 4.78 17.40
N VAL A 351 -2.69 3.99 16.34
CA VAL A 351 -3.81 4.10 15.38
C VAL A 351 -5.14 3.81 16.03
N LEU A 352 -5.18 2.79 16.89
CA LEU A 352 -6.41 2.37 17.58
C LEU A 352 -6.81 3.33 18.70
N SER A 353 -5.84 3.99 19.36
CA SER A 353 -6.10 4.88 20.51
C SER A 353 -6.26 6.35 20.14
N GLU A 354 -5.55 6.83 19.14
CA GLU A 354 -5.46 8.26 18.82
C GLU A 354 -5.77 8.57 17.34
N GLY A 355 -5.81 7.53 16.48
CA GLY A 355 -6.01 7.66 15.05
C GLY A 355 -7.48 7.66 14.62
N LEU A 356 -7.69 7.77 13.32
CA LEU A 356 -9.01 7.88 12.67
C LEU A 356 -9.59 6.53 12.21
N LEU A 357 -8.86 5.41 12.38
CA LEU A 357 -9.22 4.13 11.75
C LEU A 357 -9.89 3.12 12.69
N ALA A 358 -9.98 3.38 13.98
CA ALA A 358 -10.46 2.40 14.96
C ALA A 358 -11.84 1.81 14.61
N ASP A 359 -12.78 2.67 14.19
CA ASP A 359 -14.13 2.23 13.82
C ASP A 359 -14.14 1.43 12.51
N GLU A 360 -13.44 1.88 11.47
CA GLU A 360 -13.36 1.16 10.18
C GLU A 360 -12.67 -0.22 10.36
N ILE A 361 -11.62 -0.28 11.18
CA ILE A 361 -10.95 -1.54 11.54
C ILE A 361 -11.95 -2.46 12.25
N GLY A 362 -12.72 -1.93 13.21
CA GLY A 362 -13.74 -2.68 13.93
C GLY A 362 -14.84 -3.23 13.04
N GLU A 363 -15.30 -2.44 12.06
CA GLU A 363 -16.32 -2.84 11.08
C GLU A 363 -15.85 -3.96 10.15
N VAL A 364 -14.65 -3.81 9.57
CA VAL A 364 -14.15 -4.74 8.54
C VAL A 364 -13.51 -5.99 9.13
N PHE A 365 -12.84 -5.87 10.27
CA PHE A 365 -12.02 -6.94 10.84
C PHE A 365 -12.56 -7.49 12.17
N GLY A 366 -13.62 -6.88 12.73
CA GLY A 366 -14.20 -7.22 14.01
C GLY A 366 -13.48 -6.57 15.19
N ARG A 367 -14.20 -6.27 16.26
CA ARG A 367 -13.68 -5.61 17.48
C ARG A 367 -12.72 -6.47 18.31
N GLY A 368 -12.44 -7.70 17.90
CA GLY A 368 -11.56 -8.66 18.56
C GLY A 368 -10.24 -8.91 17.85
N GLY A 369 -9.84 -8.09 16.88
CA GLY A 369 -8.64 -8.26 16.05
C GLY A 369 -7.29 -8.00 16.73
N GLY A 370 -7.22 -8.09 18.05
CA GLY A 370 -6.02 -7.88 18.86
C GLY A 370 -5.50 -9.16 19.54
N ARG A 371 -5.47 -10.31 18.84
CA ARG A 371 -4.76 -11.50 19.32
C ARG A 371 -3.96 -12.15 18.21
#